data_b946f4b723b2424a1a106f4f944dd9c8
#
_entry.id   b946f4b723b2424a1a106f4f944dd9c8
#
_cell.length_a   1.000
_cell.length_b   1.000
_cell.length_c   1.000
_cell.angle_alpha   90.00
_cell.angle_beta   90.00
_cell.angle_gamma   90.00
#
_symmetry.space_group_name_H-M   'P 1'
#
loop_
_entity.id
_entity.type
_entity.pdbx_description
1 polymer ?
#
loop_
_entity_poly.entity_id
_entity_poly.type
_entity_poly.pdbx_seq_one_letter_code
_entity_poly.pdbx_strand_id
1 'polypeptide(L)'
;MLVAGAIIVKAVTETNTHGARAIGYAVPGPGGKAMPQLVVVPAHAARRPPLLVFLHGKGQDQSSSATSAFYAALAAAGPEAPDVVFPYGGEDSYWHNRETGDWGRYVMDGVIPAAIKRLHADSHRVAIAGLSMGGFGAYDLARLHPGRFCGVGADSAALWRQGGETATGAFDNGEDFERHNVIEAAQSSTNPYPGARLWLDVGTEDPFRPADTSLADALRTKGVAVSFHVWPGGHDESYWNSHWAAVLRFFTKALAACR
;
A
#
# COMPACT_ATOMS: atom_id res chain seq x y z
N MET A 1 -18.54 -2.11 -55.86
CA MET A 1 -19.03 -2.35 -54.53
C MET A 1 -17.92 -1.99 -53.55
N LEU A 2 -18.00 -0.83 -52.92
CA LEU A 2 -17.07 -0.39 -51.88
C LEU A 2 -17.62 -0.86 -50.53
N VAL A 3 -16.89 -1.71 -49.83
CA VAL A 3 -17.23 -2.14 -48.47
C VAL A 3 -16.63 -1.08 -47.53
N ALA A 4 -17.50 -0.27 -46.95
CA ALA A 4 -17.12 0.68 -45.92
C ALA A 4 -16.86 -0.10 -44.60
N GLY A 5 -15.59 -0.23 -44.25
CA GLY A 5 -15.20 -0.77 -42.94
C GLY A 5 -15.54 0.23 -41.83
N ALA A 6 -16.44 -0.12 -40.94
CA ALA A 6 -16.71 0.67 -39.75
C ALA A 6 -15.52 0.56 -38.78
N ILE A 7 -14.83 1.70 -38.58
CA ILE A 7 -13.82 1.83 -37.52
C ILE A 7 -14.58 1.94 -36.19
N ILE A 8 -14.56 0.86 -35.40
CA ILE A 8 -15.03 0.92 -34.01
C ILE A 8 -13.98 1.67 -33.22
N VAL A 9 -14.18 2.95 -32.98
CA VAL A 9 -13.43 3.73 -32.00
C VAL A 9 -13.88 3.25 -30.62
N LYS A 10 -13.06 2.44 -29.96
CA LYS A 10 -13.26 2.09 -28.57
C LYS A 10 -13.12 3.38 -27.77
N ALA A 11 -14.20 3.91 -27.23
CA ALA A 11 -14.15 5.06 -26.34
C ALA A 11 -13.29 4.69 -25.13
N VAL A 12 -12.11 5.30 -25.02
CA VAL A 12 -11.33 5.27 -23.79
C VAL A 12 -12.12 6.15 -22.83
N THR A 13 -12.79 5.54 -21.87
CA THR A 13 -13.43 6.27 -20.78
C THR A 13 -12.30 6.89 -19.95
N GLU A 14 -12.10 8.20 -20.08
CA GLU A 14 -11.16 8.92 -19.23
C GLU A 14 -11.55 8.73 -17.77
N THR A 15 -10.59 8.31 -16.95
CA THR A 15 -10.79 8.15 -15.51
C THR A 15 -11.13 9.51 -14.90
N ASN A 16 -12.30 9.63 -14.26
CA ASN A 16 -12.66 10.86 -13.56
C ASN A 16 -11.78 11.04 -12.32
N THR A 17 -10.87 11.99 -12.34
CA THR A 17 -9.93 12.28 -11.25
C THR A 17 -10.51 13.21 -10.17
N HIS A 18 -11.76 13.68 -10.32
CA HIS A 18 -12.38 14.63 -9.39
C HIS A 18 -11.51 15.87 -9.09
N GLY A 19 -10.76 16.34 -10.09
CA GLY A 19 -9.86 17.48 -9.98
C GLY A 19 -8.49 17.17 -9.35
N ALA A 20 -8.23 15.93 -8.94
CA ALA A 20 -6.91 15.52 -8.52
C ALA A 20 -5.93 15.49 -9.71
N ARG A 21 -4.65 15.76 -9.45
CA ARG A 21 -3.58 15.73 -10.45
C ARG A 21 -2.75 14.47 -10.28
N ALA A 22 -2.62 13.70 -11.35
CA ALA A 22 -1.73 12.53 -11.43
C ALA A 22 -0.42 12.93 -12.12
N ILE A 23 0.73 12.68 -11.51
CA ILE A 23 2.05 13.10 -11.98
C ILE A 23 3.00 11.90 -11.94
N GLY A 24 3.50 11.50 -13.12
CA GLY A 24 4.52 10.47 -13.23
C GLY A 24 5.94 11.04 -13.06
N TYR A 25 6.81 10.28 -12.42
CA TYR A 25 8.26 10.55 -12.35
C TYR A 25 9.01 9.23 -12.12
N ALA A 26 10.33 9.26 -12.05
CA ALA A 26 11.12 8.08 -11.78
C ALA A 26 12.08 8.31 -10.61
N VAL A 27 12.38 7.22 -9.89
CA VAL A 27 13.36 7.17 -8.80
C VAL A 27 14.35 6.05 -9.11
N PRO A 28 15.67 6.21 -8.85
CA PRO A 28 16.60 5.10 -8.94
C PRO A 28 16.18 3.95 -8.01
N GLY A 29 16.00 2.77 -8.55
CA GLY A 29 15.64 1.57 -7.82
C GLY A 29 16.76 0.54 -7.78
N PRO A 30 16.48 -0.71 -7.43
CA PRO A 30 17.47 -1.77 -7.39
C PRO A 30 18.24 -1.89 -8.69
N GLY A 31 19.57 -2.05 -8.58
CA GLY A 31 20.46 -2.08 -9.73
C GLY A 31 20.58 -0.76 -10.51
N GLY A 32 20.16 0.38 -9.92
CA GLY A 32 20.22 1.70 -10.55
C GLY A 32 19.17 1.95 -11.65
N LYS A 33 18.23 1.04 -11.84
CA LYS A 33 17.16 1.20 -12.82
C LYS A 33 16.23 2.36 -12.44
N ALA A 34 15.81 3.15 -13.42
CA ALA A 34 14.80 4.19 -13.21
C ALA A 34 13.42 3.53 -13.03
N MET A 35 12.91 3.55 -11.80
CA MET A 35 11.63 2.93 -11.44
C MET A 35 10.51 3.99 -11.49
N PRO A 36 9.43 3.76 -12.25
CA PRO A 36 8.34 4.71 -12.36
C PRO A 36 7.57 4.85 -11.04
N GLN A 37 7.12 6.07 -10.78
CA GLN A 37 6.27 6.43 -9.67
C GLN A 37 5.06 7.18 -10.20
N LEU A 38 3.91 7.02 -9.57
CA LEU A 38 2.75 7.87 -9.76
C LEU A 38 2.46 8.61 -8.45
N VAL A 39 2.41 9.93 -8.47
CA VAL A 39 1.83 10.69 -7.35
C VAL A 39 0.48 11.25 -7.74
N VAL A 40 -0.44 11.20 -6.79
CA VAL A 40 -1.77 11.81 -6.91
C VAL A 40 -1.89 12.88 -5.84
N VAL A 41 -2.13 14.12 -6.31
CA VAL A 41 -2.31 15.31 -5.47
C VAL A 41 -3.79 15.67 -5.48
N PRO A 42 -4.49 15.68 -4.33
CA PRO A 42 -5.90 16.08 -4.24
C PRO A 42 -6.15 17.49 -4.77
N ALA A 43 -7.39 17.77 -5.20
CA ALA A 43 -7.76 19.09 -5.72
C ALA A 43 -7.52 20.23 -4.72
N HIS A 44 -7.60 19.96 -3.42
CA HIS A 44 -7.45 20.93 -2.32
C HIS A 44 -6.31 20.51 -1.38
N ALA A 45 -5.12 20.23 -1.94
CA ALA A 45 -3.95 19.86 -1.15
C ALA A 45 -3.52 20.99 -0.18
N ALA A 46 -3.15 20.61 1.04
CA ALA A 46 -2.57 21.52 2.02
C ALA A 46 -1.20 22.04 1.55
N ARG A 47 -0.72 23.15 2.12
CA ARG A 47 0.62 23.71 1.80
C ARG A 47 1.77 22.74 2.14
N ARG A 48 1.62 21.95 3.22
CA ARG A 48 2.50 20.86 3.63
C ARG A 48 1.62 19.61 3.84
N PRO A 49 1.25 18.91 2.75
CA PRO A 49 0.33 17.81 2.85
C PRO A 49 0.94 16.63 3.61
N PRO A 50 0.12 15.81 4.28
CA PRO A 50 0.57 14.49 4.72
C PRO A 50 0.78 13.58 3.51
N LEU A 51 1.61 12.56 3.66
CA LEU A 51 1.94 11.61 2.60
C LEU A 51 1.44 10.20 2.94
N LEU A 52 0.71 9.60 2.03
CA LEU A 52 0.41 8.17 2.02
C LEU A 52 1.26 7.49 0.94
N VAL A 53 2.05 6.50 1.33
CA VAL A 53 2.76 5.59 0.41
C VAL A 53 1.89 4.35 0.25
N PHE A 54 1.46 4.05 -0.98
CA PHE A 54 0.58 2.90 -1.23
C PHE A 54 1.26 1.91 -2.19
N LEU A 55 1.54 0.72 -1.68
CA LEU A 55 2.29 -0.34 -2.34
C LEU A 55 1.36 -1.27 -3.12
N HIS A 56 1.66 -1.53 -4.40
CA HIS A 56 0.84 -2.39 -5.25
C HIS A 56 1.01 -3.89 -4.94
N GLY A 57 0.08 -4.70 -5.40
CA GLY A 57 0.10 -6.16 -5.33
C GLY A 57 1.01 -6.81 -6.37
N LYS A 58 1.19 -8.14 -6.24
CA LYS A 58 1.97 -8.94 -7.21
C LYS A 58 1.38 -8.82 -8.62
N GLY A 59 2.26 -8.64 -9.61
CA GLY A 59 1.86 -8.51 -11.01
C GLY A 59 1.19 -7.19 -11.38
N GLN A 60 1.14 -6.23 -10.45
CA GLN A 60 0.59 -4.89 -10.66
C GLN A 60 1.72 -3.86 -10.86
N ASP A 61 1.34 -2.60 -11.11
CA ASP A 61 2.25 -1.49 -11.27
C ASP A 61 1.80 -0.24 -10.47
N GLN A 62 2.54 0.87 -10.62
CA GLN A 62 2.27 2.13 -9.93
C GLN A 62 0.91 2.78 -10.30
N SER A 63 0.24 2.33 -11.36
CA SER A 63 -1.04 2.89 -11.79
C SER A 63 -2.25 2.03 -11.39
N SER A 64 -2.03 0.78 -11.04
CA SER A 64 -3.07 -0.23 -10.84
C SER A 64 -4.09 0.15 -9.77
N SER A 65 -3.67 0.83 -8.70
CA SER A 65 -4.55 1.27 -7.61
C SER A 65 -5.18 2.66 -7.82
N ALA A 66 -4.75 3.42 -8.85
CA ALA A 66 -5.29 4.74 -9.16
C ALA A 66 -6.58 4.65 -9.99
N THR A 67 -7.57 3.96 -9.45
CA THR A 67 -8.86 3.67 -10.09
C THR A 67 -9.86 4.82 -9.89
N SER A 68 -10.99 4.79 -10.62
CA SER A 68 -12.09 5.76 -10.41
C SER A 68 -12.61 5.72 -8.97
N ALA A 69 -12.66 4.54 -8.34
CA ALA A 69 -13.08 4.38 -6.95
C ALA A 69 -12.08 5.05 -5.98
N PHE A 70 -10.77 4.90 -6.23
CA PHE A 70 -9.74 5.61 -5.48
C PHE A 70 -9.91 7.14 -5.59
N TYR A 71 -10.03 7.68 -6.81
CA TYR A 71 -10.18 9.14 -6.99
C TYR A 71 -11.45 9.70 -6.35
N ALA A 72 -12.56 8.98 -6.45
CA ALA A 72 -13.80 9.37 -5.77
C ALA A 72 -13.64 9.39 -4.23
N ALA A 73 -13.00 8.37 -3.68
CA ALA A 73 -12.73 8.28 -2.25
C ALA A 73 -11.75 9.37 -1.77
N LEU A 74 -10.72 9.68 -2.57
CA LEU A 74 -9.75 10.75 -2.27
C LEU A 74 -10.44 12.11 -2.25
N ALA A 75 -11.32 12.39 -3.21
CA ALA A 75 -12.10 13.62 -3.24
C ALA A 75 -13.05 13.72 -2.02
N ALA A 76 -13.68 12.61 -1.63
CA ALA A 76 -14.56 12.54 -0.47
C ALA A 76 -13.83 12.72 0.88
N ALA A 77 -12.51 12.48 0.93
CA ALA A 77 -11.70 12.74 2.12
C ALA A 77 -11.50 14.25 2.39
N GLY A 78 -11.78 15.11 1.41
CA GLY A 78 -11.81 16.55 1.56
C GLY A 78 -10.42 17.19 1.71
N PRO A 79 -10.33 18.37 2.37
CA PRO A 79 -9.10 19.17 2.42
C PRO A 79 -7.98 18.54 3.26
N GLU A 80 -8.30 17.56 4.09
CA GLU A 80 -7.32 16.80 4.91
C GLU A 80 -6.79 15.57 4.18
N ALA A 81 -7.22 15.30 2.94
CA ALA A 81 -6.75 14.19 2.15
C ALA A 81 -5.23 14.22 1.97
N PRO A 82 -4.52 13.09 2.11
CA PRO A 82 -3.09 13.04 1.87
C PRO A 82 -2.76 13.15 0.37
N ASP A 83 -1.56 13.63 0.06
CA ASP A 83 -0.93 13.28 -1.20
C ASP A 83 -0.59 11.80 -1.19
N VAL A 84 -0.77 11.10 -2.31
CA VAL A 84 -0.53 9.67 -2.38
C VAL A 84 0.57 9.38 -3.39
N VAL A 85 1.58 8.61 -3.00
CA VAL A 85 2.57 8.06 -3.92
C VAL A 85 2.35 6.56 -4.09
N PHE A 86 2.28 6.14 -5.34
CA PHE A 86 2.25 4.75 -5.77
C PHE A 86 3.60 4.43 -6.44
N PRO A 87 4.52 3.74 -5.77
CA PRO A 87 5.77 3.31 -6.38
C PRO A 87 5.57 2.05 -7.23
N TYR A 88 6.40 1.88 -8.25
CA TYR A 88 6.58 0.58 -8.89
C TYR A 88 7.68 -0.19 -8.17
N GLY A 89 7.38 -1.36 -7.69
CA GLY A 89 8.27 -2.22 -6.91
C GLY A 89 8.63 -3.55 -7.57
N GLY A 90 8.51 -3.64 -8.91
CA GLY A 90 8.67 -4.93 -9.59
C GLY A 90 7.41 -5.80 -9.48
N GLU A 91 7.41 -6.91 -10.20
CA GLU A 91 6.24 -7.77 -10.29
C GLU A 91 5.98 -8.61 -9.03
N ASP A 92 7.07 -9.02 -8.32
CA ASP A 92 7.02 -9.98 -7.22
C ASP A 92 8.06 -9.72 -6.12
N SER A 93 8.45 -8.46 -5.91
CA SER A 93 9.48 -8.09 -4.94
C SER A 93 9.10 -8.34 -3.49
N TYR A 94 7.83 -8.38 -3.17
CA TYR A 94 7.26 -8.37 -1.81
C TYR A 94 7.83 -7.23 -0.93
N TRP A 95 8.39 -6.21 -1.58
CA TRP A 95 8.82 -4.95 -0.97
C TRP A 95 9.89 -5.07 0.11
N HIS A 96 10.58 -6.22 0.24
CA HIS A 96 11.68 -6.42 1.18
C HIS A 96 13.02 -6.59 0.46
N ASN A 97 14.12 -6.40 1.20
CA ASN A 97 15.45 -6.60 0.65
C ASN A 97 15.71 -8.09 0.45
N ARG A 98 16.10 -8.47 -0.75
CA ARG A 98 16.29 -9.86 -1.17
C ARG A 98 17.28 -9.95 -2.34
N GLU A 99 17.61 -11.17 -2.81
CA GLU A 99 18.58 -11.39 -3.91
C GLU A 99 18.23 -10.61 -5.18
N THR A 100 16.96 -10.40 -5.47
CA THR A 100 16.51 -9.66 -6.65
C THR A 100 16.66 -8.14 -6.53
N GLY A 101 16.95 -7.64 -5.35
CA GLY A 101 17.20 -6.22 -5.10
C GLY A 101 16.83 -5.74 -3.69
N ASP A 102 17.39 -4.59 -3.33
CA ASP A 102 17.13 -3.90 -2.06
C ASP A 102 15.79 -3.13 -2.11
N TRP A 103 14.68 -3.85 -2.26
CA TRP A 103 13.38 -3.24 -2.47
C TRP A 103 12.84 -2.46 -1.26
N GLY A 104 13.11 -2.94 -0.05
CA GLY A 104 12.77 -2.21 1.17
C GLY A 104 13.56 -0.91 1.28
N ARG A 105 14.88 -0.95 1.04
CA ARG A 105 15.72 0.25 1.01
C ARG A 105 15.28 1.23 -0.08
N TYR A 106 14.90 0.71 -1.26
CA TYR A 106 14.37 1.54 -2.33
C TYR A 106 13.14 2.35 -1.89
N VAL A 107 12.20 1.75 -1.17
CA VAL A 107 11.04 2.48 -0.62
C VAL A 107 11.48 3.51 0.40
N MET A 108 12.29 3.10 1.38
CA MET A 108 12.64 3.93 2.54
C MET A 108 13.59 5.07 2.21
N ASP A 109 14.63 4.81 1.42
CA ASP A 109 15.71 5.76 1.14
C ASP A 109 15.56 6.45 -0.24
N GLY A 110 14.76 5.88 -1.13
CA GLY A 110 14.49 6.42 -2.47
C GLY A 110 13.12 7.07 -2.60
N VAL A 111 12.06 6.25 -2.57
CA VAL A 111 10.68 6.68 -2.89
C VAL A 111 10.19 7.75 -1.91
N ILE A 112 10.24 7.47 -0.60
CA ILE A 112 9.69 8.36 0.43
C ILE A 112 10.39 9.73 0.43
N PRO A 113 11.74 9.83 0.47
CA PRO A 113 12.42 11.12 0.41
C PRO A 113 12.16 11.89 -0.90
N ALA A 114 12.10 11.19 -2.04
CA ALA A 114 11.81 11.82 -3.33
C ALA A 114 10.39 12.38 -3.39
N ALA A 115 9.38 11.64 -2.88
CA ALA A 115 8.01 12.10 -2.81
C ALA A 115 7.86 13.31 -1.87
N ILE A 116 8.44 13.26 -0.66
CA ILE A 116 8.44 14.38 0.29
C ILE A 116 9.02 15.64 -0.34
N LYS A 117 10.19 15.53 -0.97
CA LYS A 117 10.86 16.66 -1.64
C LYS A 117 10.02 17.23 -2.78
N ARG A 118 9.48 16.35 -3.62
CA ARG A 118 8.72 16.74 -4.81
C ARG A 118 7.39 17.42 -4.48
N LEU A 119 6.70 16.91 -3.46
CA LEU A 119 5.37 17.36 -3.05
C LEU A 119 5.43 18.42 -1.94
N HIS A 120 6.60 18.74 -1.43
CA HIS A 120 6.78 19.55 -0.22
C HIS A 120 5.97 19.00 0.97
N ALA A 121 5.81 17.65 1.01
CA ALA A 121 5.02 16.98 2.02
C ALA A 121 5.66 17.07 3.42
N ASP A 122 4.84 16.91 4.45
CA ASP A 122 5.33 16.89 5.82
C ASP A 122 6.04 15.57 6.13
N SER A 123 7.35 15.61 6.33
CA SER A 123 8.18 14.44 6.59
C SER A 123 7.83 13.69 7.89
N HIS A 124 7.13 14.35 8.82
CA HIS A 124 6.65 13.74 10.06
C HIS A 124 5.27 13.09 9.94
N ARG A 125 4.51 13.44 8.90
CA ARG A 125 3.15 12.95 8.67
C ARG A 125 3.13 11.99 7.48
N VAL A 126 3.72 10.82 7.68
CA VAL A 126 3.81 9.76 6.64
C VAL A 126 3.11 8.51 7.11
N ALA A 127 2.29 7.93 6.24
CA ALA A 127 1.68 6.63 6.41
C ALA A 127 2.11 5.69 5.28
N ILE A 128 2.05 4.39 5.53
CA ILE A 128 2.33 3.36 4.53
C ILE A 128 1.18 2.35 4.51
N ALA A 129 0.75 2.00 3.32
CA ALA A 129 -0.27 0.98 3.09
C ALA A 129 -0.02 0.25 1.80
N GLY A 130 -0.79 -0.80 1.56
CA GLY A 130 -0.77 -1.51 0.29
C GLY A 130 -1.78 -2.62 0.24
N LEU A 131 -1.94 -3.21 -0.92
CA LEU A 131 -2.80 -4.37 -1.11
C LEU A 131 -1.96 -5.63 -1.39
N SER A 132 -2.42 -6.79 -0.90
CA SER A 132 -1.81 -8.10 -1.16
C SER A 132 -0.31 -8.10 -0.82
N MET A 133 0.57 -8.31 -1.82
CA MET A 133 2.03 -8.15 -1.71
C MET A 133 2.41 -6.81 -1.08
N GLY A 134 1.74 -5.72 -1.47
CA GLY A 134 1.98 -4.39 -0.91
C GLY A 134 1.56 -4.26 0.56
N GLY A 135 0.49 -4.97 0.94
CA GLY A 135 0.04 -5.04 2.33
C GLY A 135 1.07 -5.74 3.23
N PHE A 136 1.62 -6.86 2.77
CA PHE A 136 2.77 -7.49 3.42
C PHE A 136 3.92 -6.49 3.58
N GLY A 137 4.34 -5.86 2.46
CA GLY A 137 5.46 -4.91 2.48
C GLY A 137 5.23 -3.72 3.41
N ALA A 138 4.00 -3.20 3.50
CA ALA A 138 3.69 -2.10 4.39
C ALA A 138 3.88 -2.45 5.87
N TYR A 139 3.39 -3.61 6.28
CA TYR A 139 3.57 -4.10 7.66
C TYR A 139 5.04 -4.48 7.93
N ASP A 140 5.72 -5.13 7.00
CA ASP A 140 7.11 -5.53 7.17
C ASP A 140 8.05 -4.31 7.27
N LEU A 141 7.93 -3.35 6.35
CA LEU A 141 8.73 -2.12 6.39
C LEU A 141 8.46 -1.30 7.66
N ALA A 142 7.21 -1.22 8.11
CA ALA A 142 6.88 -0.45 9.29
C ALA A 142 7.47 -1.05 10.59
N ARG A 143 7.47 -2.38 10.74
CA ARG A 143 8.09 -3.02 11.91
C ARG A 143 9.62 -2.92 11.92
N LEU A 144 10.23 -2.91 10.72
CA LEU A 144 11.68 -2.74 10.57
C LEU A 144 12.12 -1.28 10.77
N HIS A 145 11.18 -0.32 10.70
CA HIS A 145 11.43 1.12 10.91
C HIS A 145 10.45 1.70 11.95
N PRO A 146 10.55 1.26 13.22
CA PRO A 146 9.58 1.64 14.26
C PRO A 146 9.53 3.15 14.48
N GLY A 147 8.32 3.69 14.61
CA GLY A 147 8.10 5.13 14.78
C GLY A 147 8.18 5.98 13.51
N ARG A 148 8.45 5.37 12.34
CA ARG A 148 8.56 6.10 11.08
C ARG A 148 7.20 6.52 10.50
N PHE A 149 6.15 5.76 10.77
CA PHE A 149 4.84 5.92 10.17
C PHE A 149 3.76 6.22 11.22
N CYS A 150 2.87 7.14 10.89
CA CYS A 150 1.71 7.46 11.71
C CYS A 150 0.53 6.50 11.50
N GLY A 151 0.51 5.87 10.35
CA GLY A 151 -0.48 4.86 9.97
C GLY A 151 0.17 3.75 9.16
N VAL A 152 -0.21 2.52 9.41
CA VAL A 152 0.20 1.33 8.68
C VAL A 152 -1.03 0.54 8.33
N GLY A 153 -1.14 0.07 7.09
CA GLY A 153 -2.32 -0.71 6.73
C GLY A 153 -2.16 -1.61 5.53
N ALA A 154 -3.08 -2.54 5.46
CA ALA A 154 -3.15 -3.47 4.36
C ALA A 154 -4.60 -3.82 4.01
N ASP A 155 -4.82 -3.93 2.70
CA ASP A 155 -6.02 -4.48 2.13
C ASP A 155 -5.68 -5.89 1.64
N SER A 156 -6.24 -6.95 2.24
CA SER A 156 -5.97 -8.34 1.88
C SER A 156 -4.48 -8.67 1.85
N ALA A 157 -3.76 -8.52 2.97
CA ALA A 157 -2.32 -8.69 3.01
C ALA A 157 -1.89 -10.12 2.62
N ALA A 158 -0.92 -10.25 1.72
CA ALA A 158 -0.33 -11.55 1.38
C ALA A 158 0.57 -12.03 2.52
N LEU A 159 -0.03 -12.52 3.59
CA LEU A 159 0.63 -13.04 4.77
C LEU A 159 0.58 -14.56 4.83
N TRP A 160 1.54 -15.16 5.51
CA TRP A 160 1.60 -16.60 5.76
C TRP A 160 2.00 -16.87 7.21
N ARG A 161 1.44 -17.93 7.77
CA ARG A 161 1.73 -18.36 9.14
C ARG A 161 2.99 -19.21 9.21
N GLN A 162 3.32 -19.90 8.10
CA GLN A 162 4.45 -20.83 8.00
C GLN A 162 5.11 -20.73 6.62
N GLY A 163 6.41 -20.97 6.55
CA GLY A 163 7.18 -20.89 5.31
C GLY A 163 6.68 -21.84 4.20
N GLY A 164 6.14 -23.00 4.57
CA GLY A 164 5.56 -23.95 3.60
C GLY A 164 4.25 -23.50 2.93
N GLU A 165 3.63 -22.41 3.42
CA GLU A 165 2.40 -21.84 2.85
C GLU A 165 2.71 -20.72 1.84
N THR A 166 3.95 -20.25 1.75
CA THR A 166 4.31 -19.07 0.95
C THR A 166 4.16 -19.30 -0.54
N ALA A 167 3.75 -18.25 -1.25
CA ALA A 167 3.73 -18.30 -2.71
C ALA A 167 5.17 -18.45 -3.26
N THR A 168 5.31 -19.25 -4.32
CA THR A 168 6.59 -19.42 -5.00
C THR A 168 7.18 -18.05 -5.39
N GLY A 169 8.43 -17.82 -5.03
CA GLY A 169 9.14 -16.58 -5.32
C GLY A 169 8.80 -15.40 -4.38
N ALA A 170 8.00 -15.61 -3.33
CA ALA A 170 7.72 -14.55 -2.35
C ALA A 170 8.95 -14.24 -1.46
N PHE A 171 9.76 -15.23 -1.17
CA PHE A 171 10.99 -15.15 -0.38
C PHE A 171 12.12 -15.90 -1.07
N ASP A 172 13.37 -15.53 -0.79
CA ASP A 172 14.54 -16.18 -1.38
C ASP A 172 14.74 -17.62 -0.85
N ASN A 173 14.42 -17.82 0.44
CA ASN A 173 14.52 -19.11 1.13
C ASN A 173 13.75 -19.07 2.47
N GLY A 174 13.82 -20.16 3.26
CA GLY A 174 13.16 -20.24 4.56
C GLY A 174 13.66 -19.25 5.59
N GLU A 175 14.97 -18.95 5.61
CA GLU A 175 15.54 -17.96 6.53
C GLU A 175 15.06 -16.55 6.19
N ASP A 176 14.87 -16.27 4.89
CA ASP A 176 14.33 -15.01 4.43
C ASP A 176 12.88 -14.85 4.88
N PHE A 177 12.06 -15.90 4.77
CA PHE A 177 10.71 -15.90 5.33
C PHE A 177 10.72 -15.63 6.84
N GLU A 178 11.54 -16.33 7.61
CA GLU A 178 11.59 -16.17 9.07
C GLU A 178 11.98 -14.72 9.48
N ARG A 179 12.93 -14.11 8.78
CA ARG A 179 13.29 -12.69 9.02
C ARG A 179 12.14 -11.72 8.74
N HIS A 180 11.27 -12.07 7.80
CA HIS A 180 10.19 -11.21 7.32
C HIS A 180 8.79 -11.70 7.73
N ASN A 181 8.71 -12.65 8.67
CA ASN A 181 7.43 -13.14 9.19
C ASN A 181 6.76 -12.09 10.10
N VAL A 182 5.82 -11.35 9.50
CA VAL A 182 5.09 -10.26 10.16
C VAL A 182 4.24 -10.78 11.33
N ILE A 183 3.66 -11.98 11.22
CA ILE A 183 2.82 -12.57 12.25
C ILE A 183 3.68 -12.96 13.44
N GLU A 184 4.81 -13.62 13.21
CA GLU A 184 5.76 -13.99 14.27
C GLU A 184 6.30 -12.76 15.00
N ALA A 185 6.62 -11.70 14.26
CA ALA A 185 7.05 -10.43 14.83
C ALA A 185 5.98 -9.81 15.76
N ALA A 186 4.70 -9.92 15.38
CA ALA A 186 3.60 -9.44 16.23
C ALA A 186 3.39 -10.33 17.47
N GLN A 187 3.68 -11.62 17.40
CA GLN A 187 3.59 -12.56 18.51
C GLN A 187 4.74 -12.40 19.52
N SER A 188 5.95 -12.20 19.02
CA SER A 188 7.17 -12.14 19.83
C SER A 188 7.43 -10.75 20.42
N SER A 189 7.00 -9.67 19.79
CA SER A 189 7.23 -8.29 20.16
C SER A 189 6.14 -7.75 21.11
N THR A 190 6.47 -6.76 21.94
CA THR A 190 5.47 -6.04 22.75
C THR A 190 4.60 -5.14 21.86
N ASN A 191 5.21 -4.38 20.96
CA ASN A 191 4.53 -3.58 19.94
C ASN A 191 5.51 -3.32 18.78
N PRO A 192 5.34 -3.99 17.64
CA PRO A 192 6.21 -3.76 16.49
C PRO A 192 5.93 -2.46 15.73
N TYR A 193 4.84 -1.76 16.04
CA TYR A 193 4.38 -0.54 15.36
C TYR A 193 4.15 0.63 16.32
N PRO A 194 5.16 1.04 17.11
CA PRO A 194 4.97 2.10 18.10
C PRO A 194 4.57 3.43 17.43
N GLY A 195 3.52 4.06 17.98
CA GLY A 195 3.03 5.35 17.49
C GLY A 195 2.16 5.29 16.24
N ALA A 196 2.07 4.15 15.54
CA ALA A 196 1.23 3.99 14.37
C ALA A 196 -0.20 3.58 14.70
N ARG A 197 -1.16 4.08 13.94
CA ARG A 197 -2.53 3.53 13.86
C ARG A 197 -2.54 2.42 12.82
N LEU A 198 -3.17 1.28 13.14
CA LEU A 198 -3.14 0.09 12.30
C LEU A 198 -4.49 -0.16 11.65
N TRP A 199 -4.45 -0.46 10.34
CA TRP A 199 -5.58 -0.88 9.53
C TRP A 199 -5.29 -2.24 8.90
N LEU A 200 -6.28 -3.12 8.92
CA LEU A 200 -6.24 -4.38 8.20
C LEU A 200 -7.66 -4.74 7.77
N ASP A 201 -7.86 -5.08 6.54
CA ASP A 201 -9.11 -5.63 6.05
C ASP A 201 -8.87 -6.79 5.09
N VAL A 202 -9.88 -7.67 4.98
CA VAL A 202 -9.80 -8.86 4.15
C VAL A 202 -11.21 -9.36 3.78
N GLY A 203 -11.33 -9.94 2.61
CA GLY A 203 -12.58 -10.53 2.14
C GLY A 203 -12.95 -11.83 2.87
N THR A 204 -14.26 -12.11 2.99
CA THR A 204 -14.76 -13.38 3.58
C THR A 204 -14.29 -14.61 2.82
N GLU A 205 -14.03 -14.48 1.51
CA GLU A 205 -13.62 -15.56 0.60
C GLU A 205 -12.14 -15.44 0.20
N ASP A 206 -11.40 -14.50 0.81
CA ASP A 206 -9.99 -14.27 0.55
C ASP A 206 -9.14 -15.40 1.13
N PRO A 207 -8.21 -16.01 0.37
CA PRO A 207 -7.33 -17.06 0.87
C PRO A 207 -6.39 -16.60 1.99
N PHE A 208 -6.07 -15.30 2.08
CA PHE A 208 -5.22 -14.75 3.13
C PHE A 208 -5.97 -14.43 4.44
N ARG A 209 -7.29 -14.51 4.47
CA ARG A 209 -8.09 -14.23 5.67
C ARG A 209 -7.61 -14.93 6.94
N PRO A 210 -7.23 -16.22 6.93
CA PRO A 210 -6.72 -16.88 8.14
C PRO A 210 -5.44 -16.25 8.69
N ALA A 211 -4.52 -15.84 7.80
CA ALA A 211 -3.26 -15.23 8.19
C ALA A 211 -3.45 -13.77 8.65
N ASP A 212 -4.30 -12.99 7.96
CA ASP A 212 -4.67 -11.63 8.36
C ASP A 212 -5.36 -11.63 9.73
N THR A 213 -6.25 -12.59 9.97
CA THR A 213 -6.86 -12.78 11.29
C THR A 213 -5.80 -13.08 12.35
N SER A 214 -4.83 -13.96 12.04
CA SER A 214 -3.74 -14.29 12.96
C SER A 214 -2.89 -13.08 13.33
N LEU A 215 -2.60 -12.19 12.36
CA LEU A 215 -1.90 -10.93 12.65
C LEU A 215 -2.73 -10.02 13.55
N ALA A 216 -4.01 -9.83 13.23
CA ALA A 216 -4.89 -8.97 14.04
C ALA A 216 -5.02 -9.48 15.48
N ASP A 217 -5.13 -10.78 15.69
CA ASP A 217 -5.25 -11.40 17.01
C ASP A 217 -3.93 -11.34 17.78
N ALA A 218 -2.79 -11.54 17.13
CA ALA A 218 -1.48 -11.37 17.74
C ALA A 218 -1.28 -9.95 18.27
N LEU A 219 -1.61 -8.93 17.46
CA LEU A 219 -1.54 -7.52 17.86
C LEU A 219 -2.46 -7.23 19.05
N ARG A 220 -3.72 -7.66 18.99
CA ARG A 220 -4.70 -7.47 20.08
C ARG A 220 -4.28 -8.13 21.40
N THR A 221 -3.70 -9.33 21.32
CA THR A 221 -3.17 -10.05 22.49
C THR A 221 -2.06 -9.26 23.20
N LYS A 222 -1.32 -8.45 22.46
CA LYS A 222 -0.29 -7.54 22.99
C LYS A 222 -0.84 -6.17 23.39
N GLY A 223 -2.15 -5.95 23.33
CA GLY A 223 -2.79 -4.66 23.63
C GLY A 223 -2.60 -3.61 22.54
N VAL A 224 -2.14 -4.00 21.35
CA VAL A 224 -1.98 -3.10 20.21
C VAL A 224 -3.31 -3.00 19.46
N ALA A 225 -3.85 -1.78 19.39
CA ALA A 225 -5.12 -1.54 18.70
C ALA A 225 -4.95 -1.64 17.18
N VAL A 226 -5.79 -2.45 16.56
CA VAL A 226 -5.88 -2.58 15.10
C VAL A 226 -7.33 -2.48 14.64
N SER A 227 -7.61 -1.61 13.67
CA SER A 227 -8.88 -1.55 12.97
C SER A 227 -8.93 -2.70 11.97
N PHE A 228 -9.47 -3.84 12.39
CA PHE A 228 -9.56 -5.04 11.56
C PHE A 228 -10.99 -5.26 11.10
N HIS A 229 -11.16 -5.41 9.79
CA HIS A 229 -12.45 -5.61 9.14
C HIS A 229 -12.43 -6.86 8.26
N VAL A 230 -13.54 -7.59 8.29
CA VAL A 230 -13.79 -8.70 7.38
C VAL A 230 -15.11 -8.40 6.66
N TRP A 231 -15.03 -8.17 5.35
CA TRP A 231 -16.20 -7.82 4.53
C TRP A 231 -16.47 -8.88 3.46
N PRO A 232 -17.69 -8.97 2.93
CA PRO A 232 -17.98 -9.86 1.80
C PRO A 232 -17.08 -9.57 0.60
N GLY A 233 -16.51 -10.62 0.00
CA GLY A 233 -15.69 -10.55 -1.21
C GLY A 233 -14.46 -11.45 -1.14
N GLY A 234 -13.71 -11.47 -2.23
CA GLY A 234 -12.51 -12.28 -2.42
C GLY A 234 -11.23 -11.44 -2.49
N HIS A 235 -10.19 -12.01 -3.10
CA HIS A 235 -8.89 -11.37 -3.34
C HIS A 235 -8.86 -10.74 -4.73
N ASP A 236 -9.65 -9.68 -4.95
CA ASP A 236 -9.86 -9.12 -6.28
C ASP A 236 -10.11 -7.60 -6.27
N GLU A 237 -10.03 -7.00 -7.47
CA GLU A 237 -10.21 -5.56 -7.67
C GLU A 237 -11.60 -5.05 -7.24
N SER A 238 -12.63 -5.87 -7.34
CA SER A 238 -13.99 -5.47 -6.92
C SER A 238 -14.03 -5.23 -5.42
N TYR A 239 -13.39 -6.14 -4.65
CA TYR A 239 -13.25 -6.00 -3.21
C TYR A 239 -12.48 -4.71 -2.86
N TRP A 240 -11.28 -4.53 -3.37
CA TRP A 240 -10.43 -3.36 -3.05
C TRP A 240 -11.08 -2.04 -3.46
N ASN A 241 -11.69 -1.98 -4.65
CA ASN A 241 -12.38 -0.78 -5.12
C ASN A 241 -13.58 -0.40 -4.24
N SER A 242 -14.26 -1.38 -3.65
CA SER A 242 -15.42 -1.15 -2.79
C SER A 242 -15.04 -0.51 -1.44
N HIS A 243 -13.77 -0.65 -1.00
CA HIS A 243 -13.35 -0.25 0.35
C HIS A 243 -12.47 1.01 0.41
N TRP A 244 -12.07 1.59 -0.74
CA TRP A 244 -11.26 2.81 -0.78
C TRP A 244 -11.74 3.94 0.13
N ALA A 245 -13.05 4.15 0.22
CA ALA A 245 -13.60 5.22 1.07
C ALA A 245 -13.34 4.98 2.57
N ALA A 246 -13.34 3.73 3.02
CA ALA A 246 -13.02 3.37 4.41
C ALA A 246 -11.53 3.51 4.68
N VAL A 247 -10.70 2.99 3.77
CA VAL A 247 -9.23 3.05 3.82
C VAL A 247 -8.74 4.50 3.87
N LEU A 248 -9.13 5.34 2.91
CA LEU A 248 -8.69 6.74 2.88
C LEU A 248 -9.20 7.55 4.07
N ARG A 249 -10.41 7.28 4.55
CA ARG A 249 -10.93 7.91 5.78
C ARG A 249 -10.08 7.55 7.00
N PHE A 250 -9.63 6.30 7.11
CA PHE A 250 -8.76 5.87 8.17
C PHE A 250 -7.41 6.59 8.11
N PHE A 251 -6.74 6.59 6.94
CA PHE A 251 -5.43 7.21 6.79
C PHE A 251 -5.46 8.73 6.94
N THR A 252 -6.50 9.40 6.46
CA THR A 252 -6.70 10.84 6.72
C THR A 252 -6.72 11.13 8.23
N LYS A 253 -7.47 10.35 9.00
CA LYS A 253 -7.53 10.50 10.47
C LYS A 253 -6.21 10.12 11.16
N ALA A 254 -5.52 9.08 10.69
CA ALA A 254 -4.25 8.66 11.25
C ALA A 254 -3.19 9.75 11.05
N LEU A 255 -3.11 10.31 9.85
CA LEU A 255 -2.18 11.37 9.49
C LEU A 255 -2.51 12.72 10.16
N ALA A 256 -3.77 13.04 10.39
CA ALA A 256 -4.17 14.22 11.14
C ALA A 256 -3.78 14.16 12.62
N ALA A 257 -3.73 12.96 13.20
CA ALA A 257 -3.38 12.71 14.59
C ALA A 257 -1.86 12.51 14.83
N CYS A 258 -1.06 12.55 13.80
CA CYS A 258 0.41 12.43 13.85
C CYS A 258 1.01 13.63 14.59
N ARG A 259 1.89 13.39 15.55
CA ARG A 259 2.53 14.40 16.39
C ARG A 259 4.03 14.41 16.20
#